data_625a3cbd37f0f714be8c1a9e469cda7e
#
_entry.id   625a3cbd37f0f714be8c1a9e469cda7e
#
_cell.length_a   1.000
_cell.length_b   1.000
_cell.length_c   1.000
_cell.angle_alpha   90.00
_cell.angle_beta   90.00
_cell.angle_gamma   90.00
#
_symmetry.space_group_name_H-M   'P 1'
#
loop_
_entity.id
_entity.type
_entity.pdbx_description
1 polymer ?
#
loop_
_entity_poly.entity_id
_entity_poly.type
_entity_poly.pdbx_seq_one_letter_code
_entity_poly.pdbx_strand_id
1 'polypeptide(L)'
;MPRLGVVGATGAVGRVVVGLLGERGFDDVRLFASSRSAGTEIDGRLVEEATPGALSAGDLDVCFFSVGSKASRELVPHAVRGGALCVDKSEAFRLQDGIPLVVPEVNGARALEHDGIVANPNCCSIPLSLVLKPLQDEAGLRAVRVATYQSASGKGARRLQQLLDEPQAEHDLSADWSFDGEEFDEETKIREETRKILELPELPVSATCVRVPVAVGHAESVWVETEEPLDASRAREVLAAAPSVRVDEFPTPRAAAGGDEVLVGRIRPDRAGDGLSLHLACDNLRKGAALNGIQIAELVLSQRPVAA
;
A
#
# COMPACT_ATOMS: atom_id res chain seq x y z
N MET A 1 -5.91 0.80 25.88
CA MET A 1 -5.85 0.90 24.42
C MET A 1 -4.44 1.36 24.05
N PRO A 2 -3.89 0.97 22.88
CA PRO A 2 -2.61 1.48 22.44
C PRO A 2 -2.67 2.99 22.16
N ARG A 3 -1.58 3.68 22.44
CA ARG A 3 -1.41 5.12 22.16
C ARG A 3 -0.92 5.27 20.72
N LEU A 4 -1.71 5.89 19.88
CA LEU A 4 -1.46 5.95 18.45
C LEU A 4 -1.03 7.36 18.00
N GLY A 5 -0.15 7.41 17.00
CA GLY A 5 0.24 8.63 16.32
C GLY A 5 0.14 8.50 14.79
N VAL A 6 -0.25 9.59 14.11
CA VAL A 6 -0.28 9.65 12.64
C VAL A 6 0.57 10.83 12.18
N VAL A 7 1.74 10.55 11.59
CA VAL A 7 2.63 11.55 11.01
C VAL A 7 2.29 11.75 9.54
N GLY A 8 2.01 13.01 9.16
CA GLY A 8 1.44 13.35 7.86
C GLY A 8 -0.08 13.27 7.81
N ALA A 9 -0.75 13.50 8.96
CA ALA A 9 -2.20 13.39 9.13
C ALA A 9 -3.00 14.27 8.14
N THR A 10 -2.46 15.39 7.69
CA THR A 10 -3.09 16.30 6.72
C THR A 10 -3.02 15.83 5.26
N GLY A 11 -2.19 14.82 4.97
CA GLY A 11 -2.03 14.23 3.63
C GLY A 11 -3.20 13.34 3.21
N ALA A 12 -3.28 12.97 1.92
CA ALA A 12 -4.35 12.14 1.39
C ALA A 12 -4.48 10.80 2.15
N VAL A 13 -3.40 10.04 2.28
CA VAL A 13 -3.40 8.77 3.02
C VAL A 13 -3.53 8.99 4.53
N GLY A 14 -2.87 10.02 5.09
CA GLY A 14 -2.96 10.33 6.52
C GLY A 14 -4.38 10.57 6.99
N ARG A 15 -5.20 11.30 6.22
CA ARG A 15 -6.63 11.50 6.49
C ARG A 15 -7.42 10.19 6.47
N VAL A 16 -7.09 9.29 5.54
CA VAL A 16 -7.73 7.97 5.47
C VAL A 16 -7.33 7.12 6.70
N VAL A 17 -6.07 7.16 7.13
CA VAL A 17 -5.63 6.49 8.38
C VAL A 17 -6.44 7.02 9.56
N VAL A 18 -6.56 8.35 9.72
CA VAL A 18 -7.33 8.96 10.82
C VAL A 18 -8.79 8.50 10.81
N GLY A 19 -9.45 8.55 9.65
CA GLY A 19 -10.84 8.08 9.50
C GLY A 19 -11.00 6.60 9.85
N LEU A 20 -10.13 5.73 9.30
CA LEU A 20 -10.16 4.28 9.57
C LEU A 20 -9.88 3.93 11.04
N LEU A 21 -9.03 4.68 11.73
CA LEU A 21 -8.81 4.51 13.16
C LEU A 21 -10.06 4.89 13.96
N GLY A 22 -10.74 5.98 13.57
CA GLY A 22 -12.03 6.37 14.17
C GLY A 22 -13.13 5.30 13.95
N GLU A 23 -13.25 4.75 12.73
CA GLU A 23 -14.16 3.63 12.42
C GLU A 23 -13.91 2.39 13.32
N ARG A 24 -12.68 2.23 13.84
CA ARG A 24 -12.26 1.15 14.75
C ARG A 24 -12.34 1.51 16.24
N GLY A 25 -12.87 2.70 16.56
CA GLY A 25 -13.04 3.16 17.95
C GLY A 25 -11.76 3.67 18.59
N PHE A 26 -10.75 4.06 17.82
CA PHE A 26 -9.57 4.74 18.31
C PHE A 26 -9.79 6.26 18.27
N ASP A 27 -10.34 6.80 19.34
CA ASP A 27 -10.63 8.25 19.44
C ASP A 27 -9.44 9.08 19.92
N ASP A 28 -8.54 8.48 20.72
CA ASP A 28 -7.34 9.15 21.24
C ASP A 28 -6.12 8.85 20.32
N VAL A 29 -6.06 9.58 19.20
CA VAL A 29 -4.97 9.49 18.23
C VAL A 29 -4.30 10.83 18.10
N ARG A 30 -2.99 10.93 18.36
CA ARG A 30 -2.19 12.13 18.15
C ARG A 30 -1.91 12.34 16.67
N LEU A 31 -2.14 13.56 16.21
CA LEU A 31 -1.98 13.92 14.80
C LEU A 31 -0.77 14.81 14.62
N PHE A 32 0.13 14.43 13.71
CA PHE A 32 1.34 15.19 13.45
C PHE A 32 1.43 15.60 11.97
N ALA A 33 1.96 16.78 11.70
CA ALA A 33 2.28 17.24 10.36
C ALA A 33 3.51 18.17 10.38
N SER A 34 3.91 18.67 9.21
CA SER A 34 4.95 19.70 9.14
C SER A 34 4.49 21.00 9.80
N SER A 35 5.45 21.90 10.14
CA SER A 35 5.19 23.23 10.70
C SER A 35 4.16 24.05 9.91
N ARG A 36 4.04 23.83 8.59
CA ARG A 36 3.05 24.51 7.74
C ARG A 36 1.59 24.13 8.05
N SER A 37 1.38 22.94 8.58
CA SER A 37 0.04 22.39 8.89
C SER A 37 -0.19 22.21 10.38
N ALA A 38 0.81 22.40 11.22
CA ALA A 38 0.65 22.40 12.66
C ALA A 38 -0.29 23.53 13.10
N GLY A 39 -1.09 23.29 14.13
CA GLY A 39 -2.11 24.23 14.60
C GLY A 39 -3.45 24.13 13.86
N THR A 40 -3.56 23.33 12.78
CA THR A 40 -4.86 23.04 12.15
C THR A 40 -5.58 21.93 12.93
N GLU A 41 -6.85 21.74 12.63
CA GLU A 41 -7.67 20.66 13.24
C GLU A 41 -8.15 19.65 12.17
N ILE A 42 -8.22 18.39 12.57
CA ILE A 42 -8.86 17.31 11.80
C ILE A 42 -9.84 16.61 12.75
N ASP A 43 -11.12 16.63 12.43
CA ASP A 43 -12.20 16.03 13.22
C ASP A 43 -12.17 16.45 14.71
N GLY A 44 -11.93 17.77 14.95
CA GLY A 44 -11.84 18.38 16.27
C GLY A 44 -10.55 18.07 17.05
N ARG A 45 -9.56 17.42 16.41
CA ARG A 45 -8.24 17.12 17.00
C ARG A 45 -7.17 18.04 16.46
N LEU A 46 -6.39 18.62 17.37
CA LEU A 46 -5.29 19.51 17.04
C LEU A 46 -4.17 18.72 16.34
N VAL A 47 -3.66 19.26 15.24
CA VAL A 47 -2.47 18.73 14.55
C VAL A 47 -1.22 19.38 15.14
N GLU A 48 -0.36 18.55 15.71
CA GLU A 48 0.93 18.94 16.29
C GLU A 48 2.02 19.02 15.22
N GLU A 49 3.11 19.73 15.50
CA GLU A 49 4.29 19.68 14.65
C GLU A 49 5.05 18.37 14.87
N ALA A 50 5.37 17.68 13.77
CA ALA A 50 6.18 16.47 13.77
C ALA A 50 7.65 16.83 14.03
N THR A 51 8.04 16.92 15.28
CA THR A 51 9.43 17.19 15.69
C THR A 51 10.11 15.93 16.24
N PRO A 52 11.46 15.84 16.15
CA PRO A 52 12.20 14.78 16.81
C PRO A 52 11.86 14.60 18.30
N GLY A 53 11.71 15.70 19.02
CA GLY A 53 11.38 15.69 20.46
C GLY A 53 9.98 15.12 20.73
N ALA A 54 8.97 15.56 19.98
CA ALA A 54 7.61 15.06 20.13
C ALA A 54 7.49 13.56 19.84
N LEU A 55 8.20 13.06 18.83
CA LEU A 55 8.16 11.66 18.44
C LEU A 55 8.98 10.74 19.37
N SER A 56 10.00 11.26 20.04
CA SER A 56 10.83 10.48 20.98
C SER A 56 10.35 10.56 22.45
N ALA A 57 9.22 11.16 22.72
CA ALA A 57 8.71 11.36 24.08
C ALA A 57 8.33 10.08 24.83
N GLY A 58 8.20 8.94 24.14
CA GLY A 58 7.88 7.64 24.74
C GLY A 58 6.41 7.45 25.09
N ASP A 59 5.54 8.23 24.51
CA ASP A 59 4.10 8.25 24.74
C ASP A 59 3.27 7.70 23.58
N LEU A 60 3.92 7.05 22.61
CA LEU A 60 3.29 6.36 21.48
C LEU A 60 3.66 4.88 21.50
N ASP A 61 2.68 4.01 21.27
CA ASP A 61 2.88 2.57 21.10
C ASP A 61 2.99 2.19 19.62
N VAL A 62 2.25 2.91 18.74
CA VAL A 62 2.32 2.77 17.28
C VAL A 62 2.32 4.15 16.64
N CYS A 63 3.12 4.31 15.59
CA CYS A 63 3.17 5.53 14.80
C CYS A 63 3.07 5.22 13.31
N PHE A 64 2.03 5.72 12.65
CA PHE A 64 1.83 5.60 11.20
C PHE A 64 2.49 6.77 10.49
N PHE A 65 3.42 6.47 9.57
CA PHE A 65 4.09 7.49 8.79
C PHE A 65 3.53 7.56 7.36
N SER A 66 2.89 8.68 7.04
CA SER A 66 2.32 9.01 5.73
C SER A 66 2.97 10.25 5.14
N VAL A 67 4.29 10.28 5.13
CA VAL A 67 5.12 11.39 4.63
C VAL A 67 6.05 10.92 3.52
N GLY A 68 6.81 11.84 2.91
CA GLY A 68 7.80 11.47 1.89
C GLY A 68 9.05 10.86 2.49
N SER A 69 9.84 10.15 1.67
CA SER A 69 11.01 9.36 2.08
C SER A 69 12.06 10.15 2.86
N LYS A 70 12.30 11.42 2.52
CA LYS A 70 13.24 12.27 3.25
C LYS A 70 12.78 12.48 4.70
N ALA A 71 11.50 12.84 4.89
CA ALA A 71 10.95 13.06 6.23
C ALA A 71 10.86 11.75 7.03
N SER A 72 10.54 10.62 6.39
CA SER A 72 10.57 9.32 7.05
C SER A 72 11.96 8.96 7.55
N ARG A 73 13.00 9.08 6.72
CA ARG A 73 14.39 8.82 7.16
C ARG A 73 14.82 9.69 8.34
N GLU A 74 14.33 10.92 8.40
CA GLU A 74 14.63 11.84 9.49
C GLU A 74 13.84 11.51 10.76
N LEU A 75 12.53 11.27 10.66
CA LEU A 75 11.62 11.24 11.81
C LEU A 75 11.39 9.85 12.39
N VAL A 76 11.31 8.80 11.57
CA VAL A 76 11.05 7.42 12.03
C VAL A 76 12.03 6.95 13.10
N PRO A 77 13.36 7.18 12.99
CA PRO A 77 14.30 6.77 14.04
C PRO A 77 14.04 7.42 15.40
N HIS A 78 13.39 8.59 15.44
CA HIS A 78 13.03 9.24 16.71
C HIS A 78 11.83 8.56 17.37
N ALA A 79 10.81 8.19 16.62
CA ALA A 79 9.67 7.45 17.14
C ALA A 79 10.07 6.04 17.62
N VAL A 80 10.95 5.35 16.89
CA VAL A 80 11.53 4.06 17.33
C VAL A 80 12.30 4.21 18.65
N ARG A 81 13.12 5.25 18.79
CA ARG A 81 13.81 5.53 20.08
C ARG A 81 12.84 5.83 21.22
N GLY A 82 11.66 6.38 20.91
CA GLY A 82 10.55 6.55 21.86
C GLY A 82 9.84 5.25 22.21
N GLY A 83 10.18 4.12 21.57
CA GLY A 83 9.60 2.80 21.81
C GLY A 83 8.36 2.51 20.94
N ALA A 84 8.00 3.38 20.00
CA ALA A 84 6.87 3.14 19.10
C ALA A 84 7.20 2.12 18.00
N LEU A 85 6.26 1.25 17.67
CA LEU A 85 6.23 0.56 16.39
C LEU A 85 5.93 1.59 15.28
N CYS A 86 6.81 1.72 14.31
CA CYS A 86 6.62 2.60 13.17
C CYS A 86 6.17 1.81 11.95
N VAL A 87 4.96 2.10 11.46
CA VAL A 87 4.46 1.59 10.18
C VAL A 87 4.66 2.69 9.14
N ASP A 88 5.67 2.54 8.29
CA ASP A 88 6.07 3.56 7.31
C ASP A 88 5.60 3.22 5.89
N LYS A 89 4.81 4.10 5.30
CA LYS A 89 4.34 3.91 3.93
C LYS A 89 5.26 4.51 2.86
N SER A 90 6.30 5.23 3.25
CA SER A 90 7.25 5.78 2.27
C SER A 90 8.13 4.67 1.64
N GLU A 91 8.81 4.99 0.57
CA GLU A 91 9.79 4.06 -0.02
C GLU A 91 11.10 3.96 0.76
N ALA A 92 11.26 4.78 1.82
CA ALA A 92 12.54 4.96 2.53
C ALA A 92 13.13 3.66 3.07
N PHE A 93 12.27 2.73 3.48
CA PHE A 93 12.66 1.51 4.20
C PHE A 93 12.24 0.22 3.50
N ARG A 94 11.45 0.27 2.42
CA ARG A 94 10.83 -0.90 1.80
C ARG A 94 11.81 -1.97 1.35
N LEU A 95 12.91 -1.55 0.71
CA LEU A 95 13.92 -2.47 0.18
C LEU A 95 15.19 -2.54 1.06
N GLN A 96 15.15 -1.92 2.24
CA GLN A 96 16.25 -2.00 3.19
C GLN A 96 16.30 -3.39 3.84
N ASP A 97 17.51 -3.95 3.95
CA ASP A 97 17.74 -5.22 4.64
C ASP A 97 17.35 -5.13 6.12
N GLY A 98 16.79 -6.20 6.65
CA GLY A 98 16.35 -6.28 8.05
C GLY A 98 15.04 -5.54 8.34
N ILE A 99 14.46 -4.80 7.39
CA ILE A 99 13.14 -4.17 7.56
C ILE A 99 12.10 -4.98 6.80
N PRO A 100 11.09 -5.55 7.48
CA PRO A 100 10.03 -6.30 6.84
C PRO A 100 9.14 -5.38 5.99
N LEU A 101 8.82 -5.84 4.77
CA LEU A 101 7.87 -5.23 3.84
C LEU A 101 6.62 -6.10 3.81
N VAL A 102 5.48 -5.62 4.33
CA VAL A 102 4.39 -6.51 4.73
C VAL A 102 3.05 -6.19 4.07
N VAL A 103 2.45 -7.24 3.52
CA VAL A 103 1.02 -7.35 3.24
C VAL A 103 0.47 -8.44 4.17
N PRO A 104 -0.36 -8.11 5.17
CA PRO A 104 -0.74 -9.05 6.24
C PRO A 104 -1.29 -10.39 5.75
N GLU A 105 -2.08 -10.39 4.68
CA GLU A 105 -2.67 -11.60 4.10
C GLU A 105 -1.68 -12.44 3.28
N VAL A 106 -0.50 -11.91 2.97
CA VAL A 106 0.51 -12.57 2.13
C VAL A 106 1.68 -13.09 2.96
N ASN A 107 2.32 -12.21 3.70
CA ASN A 107 3.52 -12.47 4.47
C ASN A 107 3.46 -11.88 5.88
N GLY A 108 2.27 -11.85 6.50
CA GLY A 108 2.00 -11.18 7.77
C GLY A 108 2.95 -11.59 8.91
N ALA A 109 3.40 -12.87 8.95
CA ALA A 109 4.35 -13.35 9.94
C ALA A 109 5.65 -12.52 9.99
N ARG A 110 6.08 -11.96 8.85
CA ARG A 110 7.25 -11.10 8.76
C ARG A 110 7.13 -9.81 9.57
N ALA A 111 5.90 -9.33 9.80
CA ALA A 111 5.71 -8.16 10.65
C ALA A 111 6.24 -8.35 12.07
N LEU A 112 6.31 -9.59 12.56
CA LEU A 112 6.80 -9.92 13.91
C LEU A 112 8.32 -9.92 14.01
N GLU A 113 9.03 -9.89 12.90
CA GLU A 113 10.50 -9.86 12.82
C GLU A 113 11.06 -8.41 12.87
N HIS A 114 10.20 -7.41 13.12
CA HIS A 114 10.59 -6.00 13.10
C HIS A 114 11.52 -5.63 14.26
N ASP A 115 12.42 -4.69 13.99
CA ASP A 115 13.20 -3.96 15.00
C ASP A 115 12.73 -2.49 15.10
N GLY A 116 11.42 -2.34 15.42
CA GLY A 116 10.75 -1.04 15.55
C GLY A 116 10.17 -0.46 14.26
N ILE A 117 10.50 -0.98 13.08
CA ILE A 117 9.98 -0.49 11.79
C ILE A 117 9.38 -1.64 11.00
N VAL A 118 8.17 -1.43 10.46
CA VAL A 118 7.58 -2.26 9.39
C VAL A 118 7.25 -1.36 8.21
N ALA A 119 7.76 -1.70 7.04
CA ALA A 119 7.46 -0.97 5.82
C ALA A 119 6.12 -1.42 5.22
N ASN A 120 5.30 -0.44 4.86
CA ASN A 120 4.06 -0.63 4.13
C ASN A 120 4.33 -0.46 2.63
N PRO A 121 3.96 -1.45 1.78
CA PRO A 121 4.34 -1.46 0.38
C PRO A 121 3.70 -0.35 -0.48
N ASN A 122 4.12 -0.31 -1.74
CA ASN A 122 3.55 0.52 -2.78
C ASN A 122 2.07 0.15 -3.04
N CYS A 123 1.28 1.15 -3.40
CA CYS A 123 -0.16 1.01 -3.62
C CYS A 123 -0.56 0.11 -4.80
N CYS A 124 0.37 -0.23 -5.69
CA CYS A 124 0.21 -1.27 -6.71
C CYS A 124 0.78 -2.61 -6.23
N SER A 125 1.91 -2.63 -5.52
CA SER A 125 2.51 -3.88 -5.00
C SER A 125 1.60 -4.61 -4.02
N ILE A 126 0.80 -3.90 -3.21
CA ILE A 126 -0.16 -4.51 -2.28
C ILE A 126 -1.23 -5.32 -3.02
N PRO A 127 -2.07 -4.73 -3.90
CA PRO A 127 -3.12 -5.47 -4.59
C PRO A 127 -2.57 -6.54 -5.53
N LEU A 128 -1.44 -6.28 -6.20
CA LEU A 128 -0.78 -7.26 -7.04
C LEU A 128 -0.39 -8.50 -6.22
N SER A 129 0.27 -8.32 -5.08
CA SER A 129 0.70 -9.45 -4.23
C SER A 129 -0.48 -10.24 -3.65
N LEU A 130 -1.59 -9.56 -3.30
CA LEU A 130 -2.82 -10.22 -2.83
C LEU A 130 -3.43 -11.15 -3.87
N VAL A 131 -3.35 -10.78 -5.15
CA VAL A 131 -3.85 -11.61 -6.26
C VAL A 131 -2.83 -12.68 -6.65
N LEU A 132 -1.54 -12.38 -6.63
CA LEU A 132 -0.49 -13.31 -7.01
C LEU A 132 -0.26 -14.44 -5.98
N LYS A 133 -0.37 -14.14 -4.67
CA LYS A 133 -0.10 -15.13 -3.61
C LYS A 133 -0.95 -16.41 -3.74
N PRO A 134 -2.28 -16.34 -3.84
CA PRO A 134 -3.09 -17.55 -3.99
C PRO A 134 -2.78 -18.31 -5.29
N LEU A 135 -2.41 -17.64 -6.38
CA LEU A 135 -1.99 -18.30 -7.62
C LEU A 135 -0.61 -18.97 -7.46
N GLN A 136 0.29 -18.34 -6.72
CA GLN A 136 1.59 -18.92 -6.34
C GLN A 136 1.41 -20.19 -5.54
N ASP A 137 0.52 -20.16 -4.55
CA ASP A 137 0.28 -21.32 -3.67
C ASP A 137 -0.38 -22.48 -4.40
N GLU A 138 -1.20 -22.20 -5.40
CA GLU A 138 -1.91 -23.20 -6.20
C GLU A 138 -1.03 -23.84 -7.26
N ALA A 139 -0.23 -23.07 -8.01
CA ALA A 139 0.41 -23.55 -9.23
C ALA A 139 1.86 -23.06 -9.45
N GLY A 140 2.44 -22.34 -8.49
CA GLY A 140 3.74 -21.70 -8.65
C GLY A 140 3.74 -20.58 -9.70
N LEU A 141 4.50 -19.52 -9.48
CA LEU A 141 4.66 -18.41 -10.45
C LEU A 141 5.96 -18.58 -11.23
N ARG A 142 5.86 -18.58 -12.55
CA ARG A 142 7.00 -18.63 -13.47
C ARG A 142 7.39 -17.25 -13.97
N ALA A 143 6.43 -16.40 -14.29
CA ALA A 143 6.66 -15.00 -14.71
C ALA A 143 5.39 -14.16 -14.52
N VAL A 144 5.58 -12.85 -14.31
CA VAL A 144 4.49 -11.87 -14.18
C VAL A 144 4.80 -10.66 -15.07
N ARG A 145 3.79 -10.21 -15.82
CA ARG A 145 3.81 -8.92 -16.51
C ARG A 145 2.63 -8.11 -16.00
N VAL A 146 2.86 -6.85 -15.72
CA VAL A 146 1.81 -5.96 -15.20
C VAL A 146 1.86 -4.60 -15.88
N ALA A 147 0.71 -4.11 -16.29
CA ALA A 147 0.52 -2.72 -16.69
C ALA A 147 -0.41 -2.05 -15.68
N THR A 148 0.04 -0.95 -15.05
CA THR A 148 -0.71 -0.23 -14.03
C THR A 148 -1.37 1.02 -14.59
N TYR A 149 -2.57 1.33 -14.12
CA TYR A 149 -3.35 2.53 -14.41
C TYR A 149 -3.58 3.26 -13.09
N GLN A 150 -2.66 4.20 -12.77
CA GLN A 150 -2.60 4.80 -11.45
C GLN A 150 -3.36 6.12 -11.38
N SER A 151 -4.26 6.27 -10.40
CA SER A 151 -5.05 7.48 -10.18
C SER A 151 -4.23 8.66 -9.66
N ALA A 152 -4.76 9.87 -9.81
CA ALA A 152 -4.14 11.14 -9.38
C ALA A 152 -3.86 11.17 -7.86
N SER A 153 -4.72 10.55 -7.03
CA SER A 153 -4.55 10.49 -5.58
C SER A 153 -3.25 9.80 -5.14
N GLY A 154 -2.68 8.89 -5.96
CA GLY A 154 -1.39 8.26 -5.71
C GLY A 154 -0.22 9.25 -5.64
N LYS A 155 -0.33 10.41 -6.30
CA LYS A 155 0.64 11.54 -6.23
C LYS A 155 0.35 12.50 -5.06
N GLY A 156 -0.70 12.23 -4.28
CA GLY A 156 -1.07 13.00 -3.11
C GLY A 156 -2.18 14.02 -3.34
N ALA A 157 -2.58 14.69 -2.23
CA ALA A 157 -3.75 15.55 -2.20
C ALA A 157 -3.71 16.70 -3.22
N ARG A 158 -2.54 17.30 -3.47
CA ARG A 158 -2.42 18.41 -4.43
C ARG A 158 -2.75 17.97 -5.85
N ARG A 159 -2.27 16.80 -6.30
CA ARG A 159 -2.55 16.30 -7.65
C ARG A 159 -4.01 15.89 -7.79
N LEU A 160 -4.58 15.28 -6.76
CA LEU A 160 -6.00 14.97 -6.70
C LEU A 160 -6.84 16.24 -6.83
N GLN A 161 -6.53 17.27 -6.05
CA GLN A 161 -7.24 18.54 -6.09
C GLN A 161 -7.15 19.20 -7.47
N GLN A 162 -5.97 19.23 -8.07
CA GLN A 162 -5.77 19.76 -9.42
C GLN A 162 -6.67 19.05 -10.45
N LEU A 163 -6.77 17.72 -10.40
CA LEU A 163 -7.67 16.98 -11.30
C LEU A 163 -9.14 17.33 -11.06
N LEU A 164 -9.55 17.53 -9.81
CA LEU A 164 -10.93 17.88 -9.46
C LEU A 164 -11.30 19.31 -9.89
N ASP A 165 -10.37 20.24 -9.79
CA ASP A 165 -10.56 21.64 -10.16
C ASP A 165 -10.56 21.83 -11.69
N GLU A 166 -9.74 21.05 -12.40
CA GLU A 166 -9.52 21.17 -13.85
C GLU A 166 -9.72 19.82 -14.57
N PRO A 167 -10.92 19.22 -14.53
CA PRO A 167 -11.14 17.87 -15.07
C PRO A 167 -10.99 17.76 -16.59
N GLN A 168 -11.02 18.90 -17.29
CA GLN A 168 -10.85 18.97 -18.76
C GLN A 168 -9.41 19.30 -19.19
N ALA A 169 -8.50 19.59 -18.25
CA ALA A 169 -7.11 19.82 -18.58
C ALA A 169 -6.45 18.54 -19.10
N GLU A 170 -5.55 18.68 -20.06
CA GLU A 170 -4.69 17.56 -20.45
C GLU A 170 -3.84 17.15 -19.26
N HIS A 171 -3.96 15.90 -18.85
CA HIS A 171 -3.12 15.29 -17.83
C HIS A 171 -2.16 14.34 -18.51
N ASP A 172 -0.86 14.59 -18.40
CA ASP A 172 0.18 13.72 -18.89
C ASP A 172 0.08 12.35 -18.22
N LEU A 173 0.09 11.29 -19.00
CA LEU A 173 -0.12 9.92 -18.53
C LEU A 173 1.09 9.30 -17.82
N SER A 174 2.26 9.92 -17.83
CA SER A 174 3.47 9.24 -17.33
C SER A 174 4.56 10.11 -16.72
N ALA A 175 4.37 11.41 -16.57
CA ALA A 175 5.45 12.35 -16.26
C ALA A 175 5.81 12.47 -14.76
N ASP A 176 5.28 11.63 -13.90
CA ASP A 176 5.39 11.82 -12.45
C ASP A 176 6.59 11.11 -11.80
N TRP A 177 7.28 10.25 -12.52
CA TRP A 177 8.34 9.37 -12.02
C TRP A 177 9.71 9.68 -12.62
N SER A 178 10.77 9.28 -11.93
CA SER A 178 12.14 9.40 -12.45
C SER A 178 12.42 8.27 -13.44
N PHE A 179 13.04 8.61 -14.57
CA PHE A 179 13.42 7.65 -15.60
C PHE A 179 14.94 7.48 -15.61
N ASP A 180 15.43 6.23 -15.56
CA ASP A 180 16.87 5.91 -15.50
C ASP A 180 17.51 5.66 -16.87
N GLY A 181 16.72 5.64 -17.94
CA GLY A 181 17.12 5.35 -19.32
C GLY A 181 16.51 4.05 -19.85
N GLU A 182 15.96 3.19 -18.99
CA GLU A 182 15.29 1.94 -19.35
C GLU A 182 13.87 1.86 -18.78
N GLU A 183 13.70 2.19 -17.48
CA GLU A 183 12.41 2.10 -16.81
C GLU A 183 12.17 3.28 -15.85
N PHE A 184 10.93 3.47 -15.42
CA PHE A 184 10.60 4.39 -14.35
C PHE A 184 10.90 3.75 -12.97
N ASP A 185 11.30 4.58 -12.01
CA ASP A 185 11.55 4.15 -10.63
C ASP A 185 10.32 3.46 -9.99
N GLU A 186 9.11 3.77 -10.43
CA GLU A 186 7.88 3.10 -10.02
C GLU A 186 7.81 1.65 -10.51
N GLU A 187 8.29 1.36 -11.71
CA GLU A 187 8.34 0.03 -12.31
C GLU A 187 9.32 -0.87 -11.56
N THR A 188 10.51 -0.33 -11.26
CA THR A 188 11.49 -0.98 -10.38
C THR A 188 10.89 -1.29 -9.01
N LYS A 189 10.20 -0.34 -8.38
CA LYS A 189 9.53 -0.55 -7.07
C LYS A 189 8.54 -1.70 -7.13
N ILE A 190 7.66 -1.74 -8.13
CA ILE A 190 6.67 -2.83 -8.26
C ILE A 190 7.38 -4.17 -8.40
N ARG A 191 8.41 -4.27 -9.22
CA ARG A 191 9.19 -5.51 -9.40
C ARG A 191 9.82 -5.97 -8.09
N GLU A 192 10.62 -5.12 -7.45
CA GLU A 192 11.41 -5.51 -6.28
C GLU A 192 10.54 -5.72 -5.04
N GLU A 193 9.51 -4.89 -4.85
CA GLU A 193 8.57 -5.06 -3.74
C GLU A 193 7.76 -6.35 -3.90
N THR A 194 7.25 -6.67 -5.10
CA THR A 194 6.52 -7.90 -5.37
C THR A 194 7.37 -9.13 -5.06
N ARG A 195 8.63 -9.15 -5.49
CA ARG A 195 9.61 -10.21 -5.17
C ARG A 195 9.81 -10.37 -3.66
N LYS A 196 10.01 -9.25 -2.95
CA LYS A 196 10.23 -9.24 -1.50
C LYS A 196 8.99 -9.71 -0.73
N ILE A 197 7.79 -9.25 -1.10
CA ILE A 197 6.53 -9.61 -0.44
C ILE A 197 6.19 -11.08 -0.65
N LEU A 198 6.36 -11.59 -1.88
CA LEU A 198 6.10 -12.99 -2.21
C LEU A 198 7.24 -13.94 -1.79
N GLU A 199 8.37 -13.40 -1.34
CA GLU A 199 9.58 -14.16 -1.00
C GLU A 199 10.15 -14.96 -2.18
N LEU A 200 10.04 -14.39 -3.37
CA LEU A 200 10.49 -14.97 -4.64
C LEU A 200 11.51 -14.03 -5.32
N PRO A 201 12.76 -13.96 -4.83
CA PRO A 201 13.74 -12.96 -5.28
C PRO A 201 14.07 -13.06 -6.78
N GLU A 202 13.96 -14.26 -7.36
CA GLU A 202 14.28 -14.52 -8.76
C GLU A 202 13.06 -14.49 -9.70
N LEU A 203 11.86 -14.21 -9.17
CA LEU A 203 10.65 -14.18 -10.01
C LEU A 203 10.81 -13.12 -11.11
N PRO A 204 10.68 -13.49 -12.38
CA PRO A 204 10.65 -12.54 -13.49
C PRO A 204 9.38 -11.67 -13.40
N VAL A 205 9.54 -10.39 -13.08
CA VAL A 205 8.45 -9.42 -13.06
C VAL A 205 8.81 -8.26 -13.98
N SER A 206 7.92 -7.94 -14.91
CA SER A 206 8.03 -6.76 -15.77
C SER A 206 6.82 -5.85 -15.55
N ALA A 207 7.06 -4.60 -15.22
CA ALA A 207 6.02 -3.61 -14.97
C ALA A 207 6.06 -2.49 -16.02
N THR A 208 4.89 -1.95 -16.36
CA THR A 208 4.75 -0.70 -17.11
C THR A 208 3.74 0.18 -16.37
N CYS A 209 4.15 1.37 -15.98
CA CYS A 209 3.35 2.26 -15.14
C CYS A 209 2.85 3.47 -15.90
N VAL A 210 1.55 3.74 -15.82
CA VAL A 210 0.96 4.98 -16.37
C VAL A 210 0.04 5.65 -15.34
N ARG A 211 0.10 6.98 -15.30
CA ARG A 211 -0.84 7.81 -14.55
C ARG A 211 -2.05 8.11 -15.44
N VAL A 212 -3.25 7.91 -14.91
CA VAL A 212 -4.51 8.16 -15.61
C VAL A 212 -5.33 9.25 -14.91
N PRO A 213 -6.21 10.00 -15.64
CA PRO A 213 -7.04 11.06 -15.07
C PRO A 213 -8.25 10.48 -14.32
N VAL A 214 -7.98 9.64 -13.34
CA VAL A 214 -8.93 9.06 -12.40
C VAL A 214 -8.59 9.61 -11.01
N ALA A 215 -9.59 10.02 -10.25
CA ALA A 215 -9.38 10.66 -8.95
C ALA A 215 -8.80 9.68 -7.91
N VAL A 216 -9.51 8.57 -7.66
CA VAL A 216 -9.17 7.54 -6.68
C VAL A 216 -9.36 6.15 -7.29
N GLY A 217 -8.56 5.20 -6.85
CA GLY A 217 -8.57 3.81 -7.29
C GLY A 217 -7.54 3.57 -8.40
N HIS A 218 -6.67 2.56 -8.18
CA HIS A 218 -5.75 2.05 -9.18
C HIS A 218 -6.36 0.83 -9.88
N ALA A 219 -5.92 0.57 -11.09
CA ALA A 219 -6.19 -0.68 -11.77
C ALA A 219 -4.93 -1.25 -12.37
N GLU A 220 -4.91 -2.57 -12.59
CA GLU A 220 -3.78 -3.27 -13.16
C GLU A 220 -4.26 -4.35 -14.12
N SER A 221 -3.62 -4.44 -15.29
CA SER A 221 -3.75 -5.57 -16.18
C SER A 221 -2.55 -6.48 -15.97
N VAL A 222 -2.81 -7.74 -15.64
CA VAL A 222 -1.79 -8.70 -15.22
C VAL A 222 -1.81 -9.92 -16.14
N TRP A 223 -0.64 -10.36 -16.54
CA TRP A 223 -0.38 -11.63 -17.22
C TRP A 223 0.51 -12.47 -16.34
N VAL A 224 0.05 -13.69 -16.06
CA VAL A 224 0.72 -14.62 -15.15
C VAL A 224 1.01 -15.91 -15.87
N GLU A 225 2.27 -16.34 -15.84
CA GLU A 225 2.69 -17.68 -16.23
C GLU A 225 2.94 -18.50 -14.95
N THR A 226 2.44 -19.73 -14.93
CA THR A 226 2.56 -20.63 -13.77
C THR A 226 3.47 -21.81 -14.09
N GLU A 227 4.04 -22.45 -13.06
CA GLU A 227 4.87 -23.65 -13.21
C GLU A 227 4.01 -24.85 -13.57
N GLU A 228 2.92 -25.03 -12.83
CA GLU A 228 1.91 -26.07 -13.11
C GLU A 228 0.74 -25.47 -13.90
N PRO A 229 0.07 -26.27 -14.73
CA PRO A 229 -1.10 -25.80 -15.49
C PRO A 229 -2.21 -25.27 -14.58
N LEU A 230 -2.66 -24.04 -14.83
CA LEU A 230 -3.75 -23.40 -14.10
C LEU A 230 -4.80 -22.85 -15.08
N ASP A 231 -5.98 -23.42 -15.09
CA ASP A 231 -7.06 -22.90 -15.92
C ASP A 231 -7.81 -21.74 -15.25
N ALA A 232 -8.54 -20.97 -16.07
CA ALA A 232 -9.24 -19.77 -15.62
C ALA A 232 -10.38 -20.05 -14.62
N SER A 233 -10.99 -21.22 -14.65
CA SER A 233 -12.03 -21.61 -13.68
C SER A 233 -11.42 -21.84 -12.32
N ARG A 234 -10.36 -22.64 -12.27
CA ARG A 234 -9.63 -22.92 -11.03
C ARG A 234 -9.01 -21.67 -10.44
N ALA A 235 -8.40 -20.82 -11.26
CA ALA A 235 -7.88 -19.53 -10.81
C ALA A 235 -8.98 -18.64 -10.18
N ARG A 236 -10.17 -18.63 -10.76
CA ARG A 236 -11.32 -17.90 -10.22
C ARG A 236 -11.77 -18.45 -8.86
N GLU A 237 -11.81 -19.75 -8.69
CA GLU A 237 -12.14 -20.38 -7.40
C GLU A 237 -11.13 -20.04 -6.31
N VAL A 238 -9.84 -20.14 -6.63
CA VAL A 238 -8.74 -19.82 -5.74
C VAL A 238 -8.78 -18.36 -5.31
N LEU A 239 -8.98 -17.45 -6.26
CA LEU A 239 -9.07 -16.01 -5.98
C LEU A 239 -10.34 -15.65 -5.21
N ALA A 240 -11.47 -16.33 -5.45
CA ALA A 240 -12.69 -16.09 -4.69
C ALA A 240 -12.61 -16.53 -3.22
N ALA A 241 -11.70 -17.47 -2.90
CA ALA A 241 -11.43 -17.91 -1.54
C ALA A 241 -10.35 -17.09 -0.82
N ALA A 242 -9.64 -16.23 -1.55
CA ALA A 242 -8.52 -15.47 -1.00
C ALA A 242 -8.99 -14.31 -0.09
N PRO A 243 -8.33 -14.06 1.04
CA PRO A 243 -8.69 -12.96 1.93
C PRO A 243 -8.46 -11.59 1.26
N SER A 244 -9.32 -10.64 1.55
CA SER A 244 -9.27 -9.26 1.01
C SER A 244 -9.33 -9.17 -0.53
N VAL A 245 -9.73 -10.25 -1.20
CA VAL A 245 -9.94 -10.32 -2.65
C VAL A 245 -11.41 -10.64 -2.94
N ARG A 246 -12.00 -9.92 -3.86
CA ARG A 246 -13.36 -10.17 -4.34
C ARG A 246 -13.35 -10.33 -5.86
N VAL A 247 -13.89 -11.46 -6.32
CA VAL A 247 -14.05 -11.67 -7.76
C VAL A 247 -15.21 -10.82 -8.27
N ASP A 248 -14.93 -10.02 -9.28
CA ASP A 248 -15.88 -9.13 -9.97
C ASP A 248 -15.80 -9.37 -11.47
N GLU A 249 -16.88 -9.22 -12.19
CA GLU A 249 -16.87 -9.44 -13.65
C GLU A 249 -16.05 -8.36 -14.36
N PHE A 250 -16.23 -7.10 -13.94
CA PHE A 250 -15.61 -5.90 -14.56
C PHE A 250 -15.02 -4.98 -13.49
N PRO A 251 -13.88 -5.33 -12.88
CA PRO A 251 -13.21 -4.46 -11.90
C PRO A 251 -12.89 -3.10 -12.50
N THR A 252 -13.24 -2.04 -11.80
CA THR A 252 -12.88 -0.66 -12.19
C THR A 252 -12.38 0.13 -10.98
N PRO A 253 -11.52 1.14 -11.17
CA PRO A 253 -11.11 2.03 -10.08
C PRO A 253 -12.30 2.65 -9.34
N ARG A 254 -13.35 3.04 -10.08
CA ARG A 254 -14.55 3.63 -9.50
C ARG A 254 -15.32 2.65 -8.61
N ALA A 255 -15.40 1.38 -9.01
CA ALA A 255 -16.07 0.34 -8.22
C ALA A 255 -15.27 -0.03 -6.95
N ALA A 256 -13.94 0.09 -7.02
CA ALA A 256 -13.05 -0.20 -5.91
C ALA A 256 -12.93 0.97 -4.92
N ALA A 257 -13.13 2.23 -5.36
CA ALA A 257 -12.98 3.40 -4.52
C ALA A 257 -13.92 3.37 -3.30
N GLY A 258 -13.37 3.59 -2.11
CA GLY A 258 -14.05 3.49 -0.81
C GLY A 258 -14.15 2.07 -0.27
N GLY A 259 -13.76 1.04 -1.04
CA GLY A 259 -13.78 -0.36 -0.62
C GLY A 259 -12.48 -0.80 0.05
N ASP A 260 -12.58 -1.90 0.80
CA ASP A 260 -11.44 -2.51 1.53
C ASP A 260 -10.88 -3.75 0.84
N GLU A 261 -11.52 -4.20 -0.26
CA GLU A 261 -11.13 -5.38 -1.02
C GLU A 261 -10.44 -5.01 -2.33
N VAL A 262 -9.59 -5.91 -2.81
CA VAL A 262 -9.09 -5.89 -4.18
C VAL A 262 -10.12 -6.60 -5.07
N LEU A 263 -10.66 -5.88 -6.06
CA LEU A 263 -11.52 -6.46 -7.06
C LEU A 263 -10.67 -7.12 -8.14
N VAL A 264 -10.94 -8.38 -8.47
CA VAL A 264 -10.24 -9.09 -9.53
C VAL A 264 -11.24 -9.72 -10.50
N GLY A 265 -10.98 -9.63 -11.78
CA GLY A 265 -11.86 -10.19 -12.80
C GLY A 265 -11.23 -10.30 -14.17
N ARG A 266 -12.08 -10.51 -15.19
CA ARG A 266 -11.64 -10.74 -16.56
C ARG A 266 -10.61 -11.88 -16.66
N ILE A 267 -10.68 -12.84 -15.73
CA ILE A 267 -9.78 -13.98 -15.63
C ILE A 267 -10.03 -14.91 -16.82
N ARG A 268 -9.02 -15.10 -17.65
CA ARG A 268 -9.11 -15.87 -18.90
C ARG A 268 -7.75 -16.44 -19.31
N PRO A 269 -7.69 -17.47 -20.15
CA PRO A 269 -6.44 -17.89 -20.75
C PRO A 269 -5.78 -16.75 -21.51
N ASP A 270 -4.47 -16.62 -21.39
CA ASP A 270 -3.71 -15.70 -22.25
C ASP A 270 -3.74 -16.23 -23.69
N ARG A 271 -4.00 -15.35 -24.66
CA ARG A 271 -4.07 -15.72 -26.06
C ARG A 271 -2.76 -15.55 -26.81
N ALA A 272 -1.77 -14.92 -26.17
CA ALA A 272 -0.46 -14.65 -26.73
C ALA A 272 0.62 -15.60 -26.20
N GLY A 273 0.30 -16.39 -25.18
CA GLY A 273 1.24 -17.33 -24.56
C GLY A 273 0.53 -18.33 -23.63
N ASP A 274 1.32 -19.06 -22.88
CA ASP A 274 0.84 -19.94 -21.81
C ASP A 274 0.55 -19.10 -20.57
N GLY A 275 -0.55 -19.42 -19.88
CA GLY A 275 -0.90 -18.75 -18.62
C GLY A 275 -2.25 -18.03 -18.65
N LEU A 276 -2.39 -17.03 -17.79
CA LEU A 276 -3.63 -16.30 -17.56
C LEU A 276 -3.45 -14.80 -17.76
N SER A 277 -4.49 -14.16 -18.30
CA SER A 277 -4.70 -12.72 -18.23
C SER A 277 -5.80 -12.41 -17.23
N LEU A 278 -5.60 -11.41 -16.39
CA LEU A 278 -6.60 -10.91 -15.44
C LEU A 278 -6.52 -9.40 -15.30
N HIS A 279 -7.51 -8.82 -14.66
CA HIS A 279 -7.56 -7.40 -14.37
C HIS A 279 -7.98 -7.20 -12.92
N LEU A 280 -7.33 -6.28 -12.22
CA LEU A 280 -7.68 -5.95 -10.84
C LEU A 280 -7.85 -4.44 -10.65
N ALA A 281 -8.56 -4.07 -9.61
CA ALA A 281 -8.68 -2.69 -9.16
C ALA A 281 -8.78 -2.62 -7.62
N CYS A 282 -8.20 -1.59 -7.02
CA CYS A 282 -8.31 -1.36 -5.58
C CYS A 282 -8.40 0.13 -5.25
N ASP A 283 -8.92 0.45 -4.06
CA ASP A 283 -8.73 1.78 -3.49
C ASP A 283 -7.28 1.94 -3.01
N ASN A 284 -6.52 2.75 -3.74
CA ASN A 284 -5.10 2.98 -3.50
C ASN A 284 -4.80 3.75 -2.20
N LEU A 285 -5.79 4.43 -1.62
CA LEU A 285 -5.66 5.14 -0.35
C LEU A 285 -6.07 4.26 0.85
N ARG A 286 -7.02 3.31 0.64
CA ARG A 286 -7.51 2.39 1.68
C ARG A 286 -6.68 1.11 1.68
N LYS A 287 -7.10 0.03 1.00
CA LYS A 287 -6.35 -1.25 1.00
C LYS A 287 -4.96 -1.07 0.40
N GLY A 288 -4.79 -0.25 -0.62
CA GLY A 288 -3.49 0.07 -1.21
C GLY A 288 -2.54 0.87 -0.31
N ALA A 289 -2.96 1.34 0.88
CA ALA A 289 -2.10 2.12 1.77
C ALA A 289 -2.55 2.08 3.25
N ALA A 290 -3.56 2.88 3.62
CA ALA A 290 -3.92 3.14 5.01
C ALA A 290 -4.39 1.87 5.74
N LEU A 291 -5.32 1.12 5.14
CA LEU A 291 -5.86 -0.09 5.74
C LEU A 291 -4.79 -1.15 5.92
N ASN A 292 -3.93 -1.37 4.91
CA ASN A 292 -2.81 -2.31 5.02
C ASN A 292 -1.90 -1.96 6.20
N GLY A 293 -1.57 -0.67 6.36
CA GLY A 293 -0.77 -0.21 7.50
C GLY A 293 -1.44 -0.43 8.86
N ILE A 294 -2.75 -0.22 8.95
CA ILE A 294 -3.51 -0.49 10.19
C ILE A 294 -3.54 -1.99 10.49
N GLN A 295 -3.79 -2.83 9.49
CA GLN A 295 -3.76 -4.29 9.64
C GLN A 295 -2.39 -4.81 10.09
N ILE A 296 -1.27 -4.22 9.60
CA ILE A 296 0.08 -4.51 10.12
C ILE A 296 0.16 -4.22 11.61
N ALA A 297 -0.30 -3.04 12.04
CA ALA A 297 -0.27 -2.65 13.44
C ALA A 297 -1.15 -3.57 14.31
N GLU A 298 -2.36 -3.89 13.87
CA GLU A 298 -3.29 -4.81 14.54
C GLU A 298 -2.64 -6.19 14.73
N LEU A 299 -1.98 -6.71 13.69
CA LEU A 299 -1.29 -8.00 13.74
C LEU A 299 -0.17 -8.00 14.78
N VAL A 300 0.70 -6.99 14.79
CA VAL A 300 1.81 -6.90 15.76
C VAL A 300 1.28 -6.69 17.18
N LEU A 301 0.28 -5.83 17.36
CA LEU A 301 -0.32 -5.57 18.67
C LEU A 301 -1.02 -6.80 19.26
N SER A 302 -1.65 -7.63 18.41
CA SER A 302 -2.32 -8.85 18.86
C SER A 302 -1.39 -9.91 19.45
N GLN A 303 -0.10 -9.85 19.09
CA GLN A 303 0.94 -10.77 19.57
C GLN A 303 1.74 -10.23 20.77
N ARG A 304 1.54 -8.96 21.16
CA ARG A 304 2.15 -8.44 22.39
C ARG A 304 1.49 -9.11 23.60
N PRO A 305 2.26 -9.68 24.55
CA PRO A 305 1.68 -10.19 25.78
C PRO A 305 0.95 -9.05 26.49
N VAL A 306 -0.30 -9.31 26.91
CA VAL A 306 -1.03 -8.36 27.76
C VAL A 306 -0.18 -8.18 29.02
N ALA A 307 0.33 -6.96 29.25
CA ALA A 307 1.04 -6.65 30.47
C ALA A 307 0.11 -6.97 31.66
N ALA A 308 0.55 -7.88 32.51
CA ALA A 308 -0.19 -8.35 33.68
C ALA A 308 -0.31 -7.23 34.73
#